data_70614523edd26512d0d5d6ab198596f9
#
_entry.id   70614523edd26512d0d5d6ab198596f9
#
_cell.length_a   1.000
_cell.length_b   1.000
_cell.length_c   1.000
_cell.angle_alpha   90.00
_cell.angle_beta   90.00
_cell.angle_gamma   90.00
#
_symmetry.space_group_name_H-M   'P 1'
#
loop_
_entity.id
_entity.type
_entity.pdbx_description
1 polymer ?
#
loop_
_entity_poly.entity_id
_entity_poly.type
_entity_poly.pdbx_seq_one_letter_code
_entity_poly.pdbx_strand_id
1 'polypeptide(L)'
;KYVLRTDWSVVPIRPNGRIQPVKMQWIGETQFNSNVNVVPNWVQSSNTRAPTQFDLQAQQFAQNLFVKSNRNPELYIQNLLKWYKENNFTYTLSSGLLGQNRIDEFLFKSKQGFCEHYASSFVMLMRYVGIPARIVVGYQGGQLAPDSESWEVRQLDAHAWTEVLIGQEWIRY
;
A
#
# COMPACT_ATOMS: atom_id res chain seq x y z
N LYS A 1 16.37 -22.12 -4.24
CA LYS A 1 16.87 -21.27 -3.13
C LYS A 1 16.18 -19.92 -3.21
N TYR A 2 15.80 -19.38 -2.07
CA TYR A 2 15.13 -18.08 -1.92
C TYR A 2 15.98 -17.19 -1.02
N VAL A 3 15.81 -15.89 -1.13
CA VAL A 3 16.42 -14.89 -0.25
C VAL A 3 15.32 -13.99 0.32
N LEU A 4 15.41 -13.72 1.61
CA LEU A 4 14.61 -12.72 2.28
C LEU A 4 15.23 -11.35 2.06
N ARG A 5 14.46 -10.41 1.54
CA ARG A 5 14.89 -9.02 1.36
C ARG A 5 14.63 -8.19 2.62
N THR A 6 15.20 -7.02 2.67
CA THR A 6 15.01 -6.05 3.76
C THR A 6 13.58 -5.49 3.84
N ASP A 7 12.81 -5.63 2.77
CA ASP A 7 11.37 -5.30 2.71
C ASP A 7 10.48 -6.49 3.10
N TRP A 8 11.07 -7.55 3.64
CA TRP A 8 10.41 -8.81 4.02
C TRP A 8 9.84 -9.62 2.86
N SER A 9 10.10 -9.25 1.63
CA SER A 9 9.74 -10.09 0.49
C SER A 9 10.69 -11.28 0.36
N VAL A 10 10.14 -12.45 0.04
CA VAL A 10 10.89 -13.65 -0.26
C VAL A 10 10.94 -13.82 -1.76
N VAL A 11 12.14 -13.75 -2.33
CA VAL A 11 12.34 -13.85 -3.77
C VAL A 11 13.26 -15.00 -4.13
N PRO A 12 13.04 -15.68 -5.28
CA PRO A 12 13.98 -16.69 -5.75
C PRO A 12 15.28 -16.05 -6.15
N ILE A 13 16.41 -16.68 -5.81
CA ILE A 13 17.77 -16.21 -6.20
C ILE A 13 17.93 -16.19 -7.71
N ARG A 14 17.27 -17.12 -8.40
CA ARG A 14 17.22 -17.18 -9.87
C ARG A 14 15.78 -17.37 -10.31
N PRO A 15 15.11 -16.34 -10.84
CA PRO A 15 13.79 -16.49 -11.43
C PRO A 15 13.88 -17.42 -12.63
N ASN A 16 13.10 -18.49 -12.64
CA ASN A 16 13.11 -19.48 -13.73
C ASN A 16 11.87 -19.40 -14.64
N GLY A 17 11.00 -18.40 -14.41
CA GLY A 17 9.78 -18.18 -15.19
C GLY A 17 8.73 -19.29 -15.06
N ARG A 18 8.94 -20.29 -14.21
CA ARG A 18 7.97 -21.36 -13.98
C ARG A 18 7.23 -21.14 -12.68
N ILE A 19 5.92 -21.34 -12.69
CA ILE A 19 5.12 -21.43 -11.48
C ILE A 19 5.53 -22.70 -10.74
N GLN A 20 6.03 -22.52 -9.52
CA GLN A 20 6.41 -23.64 -8.65
C GLN A 20 5.58 -23.59 -7.38
N PRO A 21 5.02 -24.70 -6.94
CA PRO A 21 4.36 -24.75 -5.63
C PRO A 21 5.40 -24.52 -4.54
N VAL A 22 5.06 -23.65 -3.60
CA VAL A 22 5.90 -23.35 -2.43
C VAL A 22 5.16 -23.82 -1.21
N LYS A 23 5.75 -24.75 -0.45
CA LYS A 23 5.23 -25.15 0.84
C LYS A 23 5.72 -24.15 1.87
N MET A 24 4.78 -23.46 2.52
CA MET A 24 5.07 -22.56 3.63
C MET A 24 4.45 -23.12 4.90
N GLN A 25 5.12 -22.91 6.02
CA GLN A 25 4.62 -23.28 7.33
C GLN A 25 4.45 -22.02 8.16
N TRP A 26 3.27 -21.83 8.72
CA TRP A 26 3.05 -20.79 9.71
C TRP A 26 3.75 -21.18 11.02
N ILE A 27 4.66 -20.33 11.50
CA ILE A 27 5.43 -20.56 12.73
C ILE A 27 4.99 -19.66 13.88
N GLY A 28 3.82 -19.03 13.76
CA GLY A 28 3.30 -18.06 14.73
C GLY A 28 3.69 -16.62 14.45
N GLU A 29 3.21 -15.71 15.26
CA GLU A 29 3.64 -14.31 15.24
C GLU A 29 5.06 -14.24 15.79
N THR A 30 6.03 -14.17 14.91
CA THR A 30 7.39 -13.82 15.31
C THR A 30 7.45 -12.31 15.45
N GLN A 31 7.61 -11.82 16.67
CA GLN A 31 8.12 -10.47 16.86
C GLN A 31 9.54 -10.48 16.31
N PHE A 32 9.69 -9.96 15.11
CA PHE A 32 11.02 -9.69 14.58
C PHE A 32 11.62 -8.58 15.45
N ASN A 33 12.30 -8.96 16.50
CA ASN A 33 13.23 -8.09 17.20
C ASN A 33 14.36 -7.73 16.23
N SER A 34 14.03 -6.85 15.27
CA SER A 34 15.06 -6.16 14.55
C SER A 34 15.71 -5.21 15.57
N ASN A 35 16.92 -5.50 15.99
CA ASN A 35 17.78 -4.53 16.69
C ASN A 35 18.05 -3.28 15.82
N VAL A 36 17.35 -3.12 14.71
CA VAL A 36 17.38 -1.97 13.82
C VAL A 36 16.20 -1.08 14.18
N ASN A 37 16.32 -0.38 15.29
CA ASN A 37 15.30 0.56 15.76
C ASN A 37 15.19 1.84 14.90
N VAL A 38 15.90 1.92 13.80
CA VAL A 38 15.91 3.12 12.95
C VAL A 38 15.73 2.74 11.49
N VAL A 39 14.65 3.20 10.89
CA VAL A 39 14.44 3.06 9.43
C VAL A 39 15.51 3.89 8.71
N PRO A 40 16.33 3.29 7.84
CA PRO A 40 17.41 4.01 7.17
C PRO A 40 16.90 5.20 6.36
N ASN A 41 17.67 6.30 6.32
CA ASN A 41 17.31 7.51 5.59
C ASN A 41 17.02 7.27 4.11
N TRP A 42 17.72 6.33 3.46
CA TRP A 42 17.47 5.99 2.07
C TRP A 42 16.09 5.34 1.87
N VAL A 43 15.61 4.56 2.83
CA VAL A 43 14.26 3.98 2.80
C VAL A 43 13.23 5.10 2.93
N GLN A 44 13.42 6.03 3.86
CA GLN A 44 12.54 7.18 4.03
C GLN A 44 12.50 8.02 2.75
N SER A 45 13.66 8.41 2.22
CA SER A 45 13.76 9.26 1.04
C SER A 45 13.23 8.60 -0.23
N SER A 46 13.38 7.29 -0.40
CA SER A 46 12.83 6.57 -1.54
C SER A 46 11.31 6.48 -1.49
N ASN A 47 10.72 6.42 -0.29
CA ASN A 47 9.28 6.30 -0.08
C ASN A 47 8.55 7.65 0.05
N THR A 48 9.26 8.78 -0.09
CA THR A 48 8.67 10.13 -0.23
C THR A 48 8.72 10.66 -1.66
N ARG A 49 9.36 9.94 -2.58
CA ARG A 49 9.42 10.37 -3.99
C ARG A 49 8.05 10.34 -4.63
N ALA A 50 7.68 11.46 -5.27
CA ALA A 50 6.45 11.60 -6.02
C ALA A 50 6.70 12.42 -7.30
N PRO A 51 6.05 12.11 -8.43
CA PRO A 51 6.07 12.97 -9.60
C PRO A 51 5.44 14.32 -9.27
N THR A 52 6.06 15.40 -9.73
CA THR A 52 5.56 16.76 -9.46
C THR A 52 4.80 17.37 -10.66
N GLN A 53 4.93 16.77 -11.85
CA GLN A 53 4.31 17.26 -13.08
C GLN A 53 2.89 16.74 -13.34
N PHE A 54 2.44 15.75 -12.57
CA PHE A 54 1.12 15.11 -12.70
C PHE A 54 0.29 15.30 -11.44
N ASP A 55 -1.02 15.08 -11.56
CA ASP A 55 -1.96 15.01 -10.43
C ASP A 55 -1.93 16.28 -9.55
N LEU A 56 -1.91 17.47 -10.20
CA LEU A 56 -1.76 18.75 -9.51
C LEU A 56 -2.90 19.04 -8.53
N GLN A 57 -4.11 18.56 -8.83
CA GLN A 57 -5.27 18.72 -7.94
C GLN A 57 -5.10 17.88 -6.68
N ALA A 58 -4.59 16.65 -6.81
CA ALA A 58 -4.30 15.79 -5.66
C ALA A 58 -3.16 16.34 -4.80
N GLN A 59 -2.13 16.92 -5.42
CA GLN A 59 -1.06 17.61 -4.69
C GLN A 59 -1.61 18.75 -3.85
N GLN A 60 -2.41 19.64 -4.46
CA GLN A 60 -3.00 20.77 -3.77
C GLN A 60 -3.97 20.33 -2.66
N PHE A 61 -4.78 19.29 -2.93
CA PHE A 61 -5.68 18.70 -1.94
C PHE A 61 -4.92 18.16 -0.75
N ALA A 62 -3.86 17.38 -0.99
CA ALA A 62 -3.01 16.80 0.06
C ALA A 62 -2.39 17.88 0.95
N GLN A 63 -1.79 18.90 0.34
CA GLN A 63 -1.17 20.02 1.06
C GLN A 63 -2.19 20.79 1.91
N ASN A 64 -3.35 21.11 1.34
CA ASN A 64 -4.42 21.83 2.07
C ASN A 64 -4.95 21.00 3.26
N LEU A 65 -5.18 19.71 3.05
CA LEU A 65 -5.67 18.84 4.11
C LEU A 65 -4.61 18.64 5.21
N PHE A 66 -3.33 18.55 4.84
CA PHE A 66 -2.23 18.43 5.79
C PHE A 66 -2.08 19.67 6.66
N VAL A 67 -2.18 20.86 6.06
CA VAL A 67 -2.20 22.12 6.81
C VAL A 67 -3.40 22.20 7.76
N LYS A 68 -4.61 21.83 7.30
CA LYS A 68 -5.82 21.74 8.15
C LYS A 68 -5.69 20.71 9.27
N SER A 69 -4.84 19.72 9.10
CA SER A 69 -4.52 18.72 10.12
C SER A 69 -3.35 19.16 11.03
N ASN A 70 -3.04 20.46 11.10
CA ASN A 70 -1.93 21.02 11.87
C ASN A 70 -0.57 20.40 11.53
N ARG A 71 -0.40 19.90 10.32
CA ARG A 71 0.78 19.15 9.86
C ARG A 71 1.11 17.93 10.74
N ASN A 72 0.11 17.40 11.42
CA ASN A 72 0.23 16.17 12.20
C ASN A 72 -0.11 14.98 11.30
N PRO A 73 0.81 14.02 11.09
CA PRO A 73 0.62 12.89 10.20
C PRO A 73 -0.57 12.01 10.56
N GLU A 74 -0.76 11.73 11.84
CA GLU A 74 -1.85 10.85 12.31
C GLU A 74 -3.21 11.49 12.10
N LEU A 75 -3.34 12.78 12.42
CA LEU A 75 -4.57 13.54 12.20
C LEU A 75 -4.86 13.69 10.70
N TYR A 76 -3.82 13.88 9.89
CA TYR A 76 -3.96 13.93 8.44
C TYR A 76 -4.50 12.61 7.87
N ILE A 77 -3.95 11.48 8.30
CA ILE A 77 -4.42 10.15 7.91
C ILE A 77 -5.87 9.94 8.31
N GLN A 78 -6.26 10.28 9.54
CA GLN A 78 -7.64 10.17 10.02
C GLN A 78 -8.60 11.01 9.18
N ASN A 79 -8.24 12.27 8.90
CA ASN A 79 -9.05 13.17 8.08
C ASN A 79 -9.15 12.67 6.64
N LEU A 80 -8.08 12.09 6.09
CA LEU A 80 -8.08 11.53 4.76
C LEU A 80 -8.97 10.28 4.65
N LEU A 81 -8.88 9.36 5.61
CA LEU A 81 -9.73 8.17 5.65
C LEU A 81 -11.22 8.55 5.79
N LYS A 82 -11.50 9.55 6.64
CA LYS A 82 -12.84 10.12 6.76
C LYS A 82 -13.32 10.69 5.43
N TRP A 83 -12.46 11.44 4.74
CA TRP A 83 -12.79 12.01 3.43
C TRP A 83 -13.13 10.94 2.38
N TYR A 84 -12.35 9.84 2.29
CA TYR A 84 -12.70 8.72 1.42
C TYR A 84 -14.07 8.14 1.73
N LYS A 85 -14.36 7.93 3.01
CA LYS A 85 -15.65 7.38 3.46
C LYS A 85 -16.84 8.28 3.11
N GLU A 86 -16.66 9.59 3.16
CA GLU A 86 -17.74 10.57 2.97
C GLU A 86 -17.95 10.99 1.50
N ASN A 87 -17.06 10.61 0.59
CA ASN A 87 -17.06 11.10 -0.80
C ASN A 87 -17.54 10.09 -1.84
N ASN A 88 -18.34 9.10 -1.46
CA ASN A 88 -19.01 8.16 -2.35
C ASN A 88 -18.07 7.37 -3.27
N PHE A 89 -16.94 6.92 -2.74
CA PHE A 89 -16.07 6.01 -3.46
C PHE A 89 -16.70 4.62 -3.56
N THR A 90 -16.59 3.99 -4.72
CA THR A 90 -17.16 2.67 -5.00
C THR A 90 -16.05 1.68 -5.35
N TYR A 91 -16.02 0.55 -4.64
CA TYR A 91 -15.12 -0.54 -4.98
C TYR A 91 -15.69 -1.35 -6.15
N THR A 92 -14.93 -1.45 -7.25
CA THR A 92 -15.29 -2.21 -8.43
C THR A 92 -14.07 -2.68 -9.20
N LEU A 93 -14.11 -3.91 -9.70
CA LEU A 93 -13.06 -4.45 -10.58
C LEU A 93 -13.22 -3.97 -12.04
N SER A 94 -14.35 -3.38 -12.38
CA SER A 94 -14.67 -2.83 -13.71
C SER A 94 -14.50 -1.31 -13.73
N SER A 95 -13.44 -0.79 -13.13
CA SER A 95 -13.08 0.62 -13.24
C SER A 95 -12.63 0.93 -14.68
N GLY A 96 -13.04 2.05 -15.22
CA GLY A 96 -12.57 2.53 -16.52
C GLY A 96 -11.06 2.77 -16.55
N LEU A 97 -10.52 2.98 -17.75
CA LEU A 97 -9.12 3.35 -17.91
C LEU A 97 -8.88 4.77 -17.39
N LEU A 98 -7.84 4.95 -16.63
CA LEU A 98 -7.36 6.26 -16.17
C LEU A 98 -6.28 6.78 -17.13
N GLY A 99 -6.27 8.09 -17.34
CA GLY A 99 -5.29 8.78 -18.19
C GLY A 99 -3.95 9.02 -17.50
N GLN A 100 -3.30 10.13 -17.82
CA GLN A 100 -1.99 10.47 -17.25
C GLN A 100 -2.07 10.95 -15.79
N ASN A 101 -3.12 11.70 -15.46
CA ASN A 101 -3.36 12.21 -14.10
C ASN A 101 -4.24 11.21 -13.33
N ARG A 102 -3.70 10.03 -13.09
CA ARG A 102 -4.46 8.89 -12.58
C ARG A 102 -5.04 9.12 -11.18
N ILE A 103 -4.28 9.82 -10.35
CA ILE A 103 -4.71 10.10 -8.97
C ILE A 103 -5.83 11.14 -8.98
N ASP A 104 -5.68 12.23 -9.75
CA ASP A 104 -6.73 13.24 -9.90
C ASP A 104 -8.02 12.62 -10.47
N GLU A 105 -7.88 11.79 -11.51
CA GLU A 105 -9.02 11.15 -12.15
C GLU A 105 -9.74 10.18 -11.21
N PHE A 106 -9.01 9.40 -10.45
CA PHE A 106 -9.59 8.51 -9.45
C PHE A 106 -10.26 9.29 -8.31
N LEU A 107 -9.55 10.25 -7.71
CA LEU A 107 -10.03 10.94 -6.51
C LEU A 107 -11.19 11.90 -6.77
N PHE A 108 -11.20 12.58 -7.92
CA PHE A 108 -12.11 13.72 -8.13
C PHE A 108 -13.11 13.52 -9.28
N LYS A 109 -12.91 12.47 -10.12
CA LYS A 109 -13.82 12.20 -11.25
C LYS A 109 -14.53 10.87 -11.09
N SER A 110 -13.82 9.76 -11.29
CA SER A 110 -14.43 8.43 -11.34
C SER A 110 -14.90 7.95 -9.96
N LYS A 111 -14.06 8.08 -8.95
CA LYS A 111 -14.25 7.55 -7.60
C LYS A 111 -14.58 6.03 -7.59
N GLN A 112 -14.24 5.35 -8.67
CA GLN A 112 -14.49 3.93 -8.87
C GLN A 112 -13.17 3.21 -9.12
N GLY A 113 -12.92 2.17 -8.36
CA GLY A 113 -11.67 1.42 -8.46
C GLY A 113 -11.60 0.22 -7.52
N PHE A 114 -10.49 -0.46 -7.54
CA PHE A 114 -10.18 -1.60 -6.68
C PHE A 114 -8.93 -1.31 -5.85
N CYS A 115 -8.45 -2.31 -5.09
CA CYS A 115 -7.39 -2.14 -4.08
C CYS A 115 -6.18 -1.30 -4.58
N GLU A 116 -5.74 -1.49 -5.82
CA GLU A 116 -4.60 -0.74 -6.37
C GLU A 116 -4.89 0.76 -6.48
N HIS A 117 -6.11 1.16 -6.87
CA HIS A 117 -6.50 2.57 -6.98
C HIS A 117 -6.51 3.25 -5.61
N TYR A 118 -7.10 2.59 -4.61
CA TYR A 118 -7.14 3.09 -3.25
C TYR A 118 -5.73 3.16 -2.65
N ALA A 119 -4.96 2.08 -2.73
CA ALA A 119 -3.62 2.04 -2.18
C ALA A 119 -2.68 3.06 -2.85
N SER A 120 -2.71 3.14 -4.20
CA SER A 120 -1.83 4.07 -4.93
C SER A 120 -2.19 5.53 -4.66
N SER A 121 -3.47 5.89 -4.67
CA SER A 121 -3.89 7.27 -4.37
C SER A 121 -3.55 7.67 -2.94
N PHE A 122 -3.76 6.77 -1.98
CA PHE A 122 -3.41 7.02 -0.59
C PHE A 122 -1.90 7.23 -0.41
N VAL A 123 -1.07 6.36 -1.00
CA VAL A 123 0.41 6.51 -0.99
C VAL A 123 0.83 7.84 -1.60
N MET A 124 0.26 8.23 -2.74
CA MET A 124 0.63 9.47 -3.39
C MET A 124 0.24 10.69 -2.53
N LEU A 125 -0.93 10.69 -1.91
CA LEU A 125 -1.35 11.76 -0.99
C LEU A 125 -0.41 11.90 0.21
N MET A 126 0.10 10.77 0.76
CA MET A 126 1.14 10.80 1.81
C MET A 126 2.43 11.43 1.29
N ARG A 127 2.91 10.96 0.13
CA ARG A 127 4.17 11.42 -0.46
C ARG A 127 4.16 12.89 -0.86
N TYR A 128 3.03 13.44 -1.32
CA TYR A 128 2.89 14.85 -1.68
C TYR A 128 3.07 15.80 -0.48
N VAL A 129 2.94 15.30 0.73
CA VAL A 129 3.19 16.06 1.96
C VAL A 129 4.46 15.61 2.70
N GLY A 130 5.30 14.79 2.04
CA GLY A 130 6.58 14.35 2.57
C GLY A 130 6.51 13.21 3.61
N ILE A 131 5.35 12.56 3.74
CA ILE A 131 5.20 11.39 4.62
C ILE A 131 5.61 10.13 3.85
N PRO A 132 6.59 9.34 4.35
CA PRO A 132 7.01 8.13 3.67
C PRO A 132 5.88 7.09 3.65
N ALA A 133 5.54 6.62 2.45
CA ALA A 133 4.50 5.61 2.26
C ALA A 133 4.84 4.68 1.11
N ARG A 134 4.37 3.43 1.19
CA ARG A 134 4.60 2.40 0.17
C ARG A 134 3.36 1.57 -0.09
N ILE A 135 3.26 1.06 -1.32
CA ILE A 135 2.28 0.05 -1.67
C ILE A 135 2.89 -1.32 -1.33
N VAL A 136 2.12 -2.13 -0.65
CA VAL A 136 2.45 -3.55 -0.42
C VAL A 136 1.46 -4.39 -1.18
N VAL A 137 1.95 -5.39 -1.88
CA VAL A 137 1.14 -6.36 -2.61
C VAL A 137 1.31 -7.74 -2.00
N GLY A 138 0.23 -8.49 -1.95
CA GLY A 138 0.21 -9.82 -1.37
C GLY A 138 -1.14 -10.48 -1.57
N TYR A 139 -1.54 -11.26 -0.60
CA TYR A 139 -2.83 -11.94 -0.61
C TYR A 139 -3.57 -11.66 0.69
N GLN A 140 -4.88 -11.53 0.59
CA GLN A 140 -5.75 -11.34 1.75
C GLN A 140 -6.89 -12.36 1.70
N GLY A 141 -6.96 -13.20 2.75
CA GLY A 141 -7.91 -14.29 2.82
C GLY A 141 -7.29 -15.62 2.41
N GLY A 142 -8.14 -16.50 1.90
CA GLY A 142 -7.86 -17.88 1.56
C GLY A 142 -8.99 -18.77 2.05
N GLN A 143 -8.99 -20.02 1.63
CA GLN A 143 -9.97 -21.02 2.03
C GLN A 143 -9.26 -22.24 2.60
N LEU A 144 -9.85 -22.85 3.62
CA LEU A 144 -9.35 -24.14 4.10
C LEU A 144 -9.60 -25.18 3.00
N ALA A 145 -8.54 -25.88 2.62
CA ALA A 145 -8.64 -26.93 1.60
C ALA A 145 -9.52 -28.08 2.09
N PRO A 146 -10.06 -28.92 1.19
CA PRO A 146 -10.89 -30.07 1.57
C PRO A 146 -10.21 -31.09 2.52
N ASP A 147 -8.87 -31.12 2.52
CA ASP A 147 -8.08 -31.95 3.44
C ASP A 147 -8.08 -31.43 4.89
N SER A 148 -8.58 -30.18 5.11
CA SER A 148 -8.60 -29.47 6.39
C SER A 148 -7.22 -29.25 7.03
N GLU A 149 -6.13 -29.51 6.31
CA GLU A 149 -4.75 -29.36 6.79
C GLU A 149 -4.01 -28.21 6.11
N SER A 150 -4.50 -27.77 4.95
CA SER A 150 -3.86 -26.72 4.15
C SER A 150 -4.81 -25.56 3.83
N TRP A 151 -4.24 -24.40 3.53
CA TRP A 151 -4.96 -23.23 3.07
C TRP A 151 -4.70 -23.01 1.59
N GLU A 152 -5.75 -22.86 0.82
CA GLU A 152 -5.67 -22.44 -0.57
C GLU A 152 -5.76 -20.91 -0.65
N VAL A 153 -4.74 -20.30 -1.24
CA VAL A 153 -4.70 -18.88 -1.57
C VAL A 153 -4.73 -18.76 -3.07
N ARG A 154 -5.78 -18.14 -3.58
CA ARG A 154 -6.05 -18.04 -5.02
C ARG A 154 -5.63 -16.68 -5.57
N GLN A 155 -5.51 -16.59 -6.89
CA GLN A 155 -5.24 -15.31 -7.55
C GLN A 155 -6.32 -14.25 -7.25
N LEU A 156 -7.54 -14.66 -6.99
CA LEU A 156 -8.63 -13.77 -6.58
C LEU A 156 -8.43 -13.15 -5.19
N ASP A 157 -7.58 -13.76 -4.37
CA ASP A 157 -7.23 -13.28 -3.03
C ASP A 157 -6.06 -12.28 -3.08
N ALA A 158 -5.53 -11.98 -4.28
CA ALA A 158 -4.50 -10.97 -4.48
C ALA A 158 -5.02 -9.59 -4.04
N HIS A 159 -4.21 -8.89 -3.27
CA HIS A 159 -4.59 -7.62 -2.65
C HIS A 159 -3.42 -6.65 -2.60
N ALA A 160 -3.75 -5.36 -2.61
CA ALA A 160 -2.79 -4.28 -2.39
C ALA A 160 -3.28 -3.40 -1.23
N TRP A 161 -2.35 -2.99 -0.40
CA TRP A 161 -2.61 -2.05 0.70
C TRP A 161 -1.49 -1.05 0.84
N THR A 162 -1.71 -0.06 1.69
CA THR A 162 -0.73 0.98 1.97
C THR A 162 -0.06 0.73 3.31
N GLU A 163 1.23 0.98 3.38
CA GLU A 163 1.95 1.15 4.64
C GLU A 163 2.55 2.56 4.69
N VAL A 164 2.37 3.21 5.82
CA VAL A 164 2.87 4.57 6.10
C VAL A 164 3.87 4.49 7.25
N LEU A 165 5.00 5.16 7.11
CA LEU A 165 6.00 5.26 8.17
C LEU A 165 5.61 6.35 9.17
N ILE A 166 5.24 5.95 10.37
CA ILE A 166 4.97 6.85 11.49
C ILE A 166 6.03 6.62 12.57
N GLY A 167 6.81 7.65 12.85
CA GLY A 167 7.99 7.48 13.70
C GLY A 167 9.01 6.53 13.06
N GLN A 168 9.10 5.32 13.56
CA GLN A 168 10.01 4.28 13.06
C GLN A 168 9.26 2.99 12.67
N GLU A 169 7.93 3.03 12.62
CA GLU A 169 7.10 1.86 12.36
C GLU A 169 6.30 2.02 11.07
N TRP A 170 6.24 0.94 10.28
CA TRP A 170 5.36 0.86 9.13
C TRP A 170 3.96 0.42 9.57
N ILE A 171 3.01 1.32 9.49
CA ILE A 171 1.62 1.08 9.90
C ILE A 171 0.78 0.82 8.65
N ARG A 172 0.03 -0.27 8.66
CA ARG A 172 -0.87 -0.67 7.56
C ARG A 172 -2.18 0.11 7.62
N TYR A 173 -2.63 0.55 6.42
CA TYR A 173 -3.90 1.23 6.17
C TYR A 173 -4.62 0.61 4.97
#